data_fb17b8b8dfc7a9d0c202f58831137f9f
#
_entry.id   fb17b8b8dfc7a9d0c202f58831137f9f
#
_cell.length_a   1.000
_cell.length_b   1.000
_cell.length_c   1.000
_cell.angle_alpha   90.00
_cell.angle_beta   90.00
_cell.angle_gamma   90.00
#
_symmetry.space_group_name_H-M   'P 1'
#
loop_
_entity.id
_entity.type
_entity.pdbx_description
1 polymer ?
#
loop_
_entity_poly.entity_id
_entity_poly.type
_entity_poly.pdbx_seq_one_letter_code
_entity_poly.pdbx_strand_id
1 'polypeptide(L)'
;MLFRSAKNISVADMSNGKTHDDGYRGVYIYYQYGHRHYPIEIQYNTYYDRQMNNWLHKYVWSKHHPANVGIILRREYERGRIRTECECEEVLRDVLSDCKK
;
A
#
# COMPACT_ATOMS: atom_id res chain seq x y z
N MET A 1 -12.43 2.44 3.78
CA MET A 1 -13.59 2.52 4.70
C MET A 1 -13.09 2.62 6.13
N LEU A 2 -13.68 3.51 6.92
CA LEU A 2 -13.34 3.68 8.33
C LEU A 2 -14.59 3.42 9.17
N PHE A 3 -14.46 2.55 10.16
CA PHE A 3 -15.55 2.33 11.12
C PHE A 3 -14.97 2.16 12.52
N ARG A 4 -15.82 2.41 13.51
CA ARG A 4 -15.43 2.34 14.92
C ARG A 4 -16.16 1.16 15.57
N SER A 5 -15.39 0.19 16.03
CA SER A 5 -15.94 -0.99 16.69
C SER A 5 -16.00 -0.85 18.21
N ALA A 6 -15.22 0.07 18.78
CA ALA A 6 -15.20 0.37 20.20
C ALA A 6 -14.77 1.82 20.41
N LYS A 7 -14.94 2.32 21.64
CA LYS A 7 -14.71 3.72 21.97
C LYS A 7 -13.30 4.21 21.61
N ASN A 8 -12.28 3.37 21.80
CA ASN A 8 -10.88 3.76 21.63
C ASN A 8 -10.21 3.06 20.44
N ILE A 9 -10.98 2.36 19.63
CA ILE A 9 -10.47 1.59 18.50
C ILE A 9 -11.10 2.10 17.21
N SER A 10 -10.27 2.36 16.23
CA SER A 10 -10.74 2.66 14.88
C SER A 10 -10.05 1.75 13.88
N VAL A 11 -10.74 1.38 12.82
CA VAL A 11 -10.25 0.46 11.80
C VAL A 11 -10.41 1.15 10.44
N ALA A 12 -9.31 1.18 9.69
CA ALA A 12 -9.32 1.65 8.31
C ALA A 12 -9.03 0.43 7.42
N ASP A 13 -10.06 -0.03 6.73
CA ASP A 13 -9.95 -1.19 5.84
C ASP A 13 -9.60 -0.71 4.44
N MET A 14 -8.39 -1.02 4.01
CA MET A 14 -7.88 -0.68 2.69
C MET A 14 -7.49 -1.94 1.91
N SER A 15 -8.15 -3.07 2.23
CA SER A 15 -7.86 -4.33 1.57
C SER A 15 -8.21 -4.30 0.08
N ASN A 16 -9.10 -3.40 -0.34
CA ASN A 16 -9.46 -3.19 -1.74
C ASN A 16 -8.96 -1.85 -2.28
N GLY A 17 -8.08 -1.18 -1.54
CA GLY A 17 -7.52 0.09 -1.92
C GLY A 17 -8.02 1.26 -1.07
N LYS A 18 -7.31 2.36 -1.15
CA LYS A 18 -7.67 3.62 -0.48
C LYS A 18 -8.60 4.42 -1.39
N THR A 19 -9.24 5.46 -0.81
CA THR A 19 -9.98 6.45 -1.59
C THR A 19 -9.06 7.10 -2.65
N HIS A 20 -7.85 7.47 -2.23
CA HIS A 20 -6.80 7.91 -3.15
C HIS A 20 -5.80 6.76 -3.28
N ASP A 21 -6.08 5.85 -4.21
CA ASP A 21 -5.32 4.62 -4.37
C ASP A 21 -3.90 4.90 -4.85
N ASP A 22 -2.94 4.26 -4.20
CA ASP A 22 -1.53 4.33 -4.58
C ASP A 22 -0.91 2.93 -4.67
N GLY A 23 -1.75 1.90 -4.68
CA GLY A 23 -1.33 0.51 -4.76
C GLY A 23 -1.23 -0.20 -3.41
N TYR A 24 -1.37 0.53 -2.29
CA TYR A 24 -1.34 -0.08 -0.97
C TYR A 24 -2.58 -0.93 -0.74
N ARG A 25 -2.38 -2.08 -0.08
CA ARG A 25 -3.48 -2.96 0.36
C ARG A 25 -3.21 -3.41 1.78
N GLY A 26 -4.20 -3.31 2.63
CA GLY A 26 -4.07 -3.74 4.02
C GLY A 26 -5.14 -3.14 4.90
N VAL A 27 -5.04 -3.41 6.19
CA VAL A 27 -5.95 -2.89 7.21
C VAL A 27 -5.12 -2.24 8.30
N TYR A 28 -5.47 -1.02 8.69
CA TYR A 28 -4.89 -0.33 9.83
C TYR A 28 -5.84 -0.40 11.01
N ILE A 29 -5.32 -0.74 12.17
CA ILE A 29 -6.07 -0.71 13.41
C ILE A 29 -5.37 0.27 14.35
N TYR A 30 -6.12 1.27 14.82
CA TYR A 30 -5.61 2.26 15.77
C TYR A 30 -6.29 2.05 17.09
N TYR A 31 -5.50 2.04 18.16
CA TYR A 31 -6.00 1.95 19.51
C TYR A 31 -5.29 2.98 20.38
N GLN A 32 -6.06 3.71 21.18
CA GLN A 32 -5.50 4.63 22.17
C GLN A 32 -6.34 4.53 23.45
N TYR A 33 -5.69 4.13 24.53
CA TYR A 33 -6.34 3.93 25.80
C TYR A 33 -6.95 5.23 26.34
N GLY A 34 -6.27 6.34 26.15
CA GLY A 34 -6.74 7.67 26.50
C GLY A 34 -5.85 8.71 25.85
N HIS A 35 -6.29 9.98 25.86
CA HIS A 35 -5.55 11.03 25.16
C HIS A 35 -4.17 11.32 25.78
N ARG A 36 -3.88 10.77 26.98
CA ARG A 36 -2.56 10.87 27.60
C ARG A 36 -1.65 9.69 27.29
N HIS A 37 -2.15 8.71 26.54
CA HIS A 37 -1.40 7.51 26.21
C HIS A 37 -1.02 7.56 24.73
N TYR A 38 0.11 6.92 24.41
CA TYR A 38 0.54 6.80 23.01
C TYR A 38 -0.41 5.88 22.25
N PRO A 39 -0.79 6.26 21.04
CA PRO A 39 -1.62 5.37 20.23
C PRO A 39 -0.81 4.16 19.78
N ILE A 40 -1.50 3.04 19.62
CA ILE A 40 -0.94 1.83 19.04
C ILE A 40 -1.51 1.69 17.66
N GLU A 41 -0.64 1.53 16.67
CA GLU A 41 -1.02 1.29 15.30
C GLU A 41 -0.62 -0.12 14.90
N ILE A 42 -1.58 -0.88 14.40
CA ILE A 42 -1.34 -2.23 13.92
C ILE A 42 -1.68 -2.27 12.44
N GLN A 43 -0.73 -2.71 11.63
CA GLN A 43 -0.97 -2.94 10.22
C GLN A 43 -1.20 -4.42 9.99
N TYR A 44 -2.32 -4.73 9.36
CA TYR A 44 -2.71 -6.09 9.05
C TYR A 44 -2.78 -6.27 7.54
N ASN A 45 -1.98 -7.19 7.02
CA ASN A 45 -2.01 -7.48 5.59
C ASN A 45 -1.54 -8.91 5.37
N THR A 46 -1.90 -9.48 4.21
CA THR A 46 -1.39 -10.79 3.82
C THR A 46 0.09 -10.67 3.47
N TYR A 47 0.78 -11.81 3.48
CA TYR A 47 2.18 -11.84 3.03
C TYR A 47 2.30 -11.35 1.58
N TYR A 48 1.35 -11.74 0.76
CA TYR A 48 1.27 -11.32 -0.65
C TYR A 48 1.20 -9.79 -0.78
N ASP A 49 0.28 -9.18 -0.04
CA ASP A 49 0.12 -7.72 -0.08
C ASP A 49 1.31 -7.00 0.56
N ARG A 50 1.84 -7.56 1.65
CA ARG A 50 3.00 -6.96 2.32
C ARG A 50 4.20 -6.90 1.39
N GLN A 51 4.45 -7.96 0.65
CA GLN A 51 5.57 -7.99 -0.28
C GLN A 51 5.46 -6.86 -1.30
N MET A 52 4.30 -6.71 -1.91
CA MET A 52 4.09 -5.63 -2.88
C MET A 52 4.12 -4.25 -2.24
N ASN A 53 3.54 -4.10 -1.04
CA ASN A 53 3.61 -2.83 -0.30
C ASN A 53 5.06 -2.43 -0.03
N ASN A 54 5.92 -3.38 0.32
CA ASN A 54 7.34 -3.10 0.56
C ASN A 54 8.05 -2.65 -0.71
N TRP A 55 7.77 -3.30 -1.84
CA TRP A 55 8.36 -2.89 -3.12
C TRP A 55 7.86 -1.52 -3.56
N LEU A 56 6.56 -1.24 -3.37
CA LEU A 56 6.00 0.07 -3.69
C LEU A 56 6.65 1.16 -2.84
N HIS A 57 6.86 0.89 -1.55
CA HIS A 57 7.55 1.83 -0.68
C HIS A 57 8.98 2.09 -1.17
N LYS A 58 9.70 1.04 -1.49
CA LYS A 58 11.11 1.12 -1.89
C LYS A 58 11.31 1.83 -3.21
N TYR A 59 10.47 1.55 -4.20
CA TYR A 59 10.69 1.98 -5.58
C TYR A 59 9.80 3.11 -6.06
N VAL A 60 8.65 3.30 -5.44
CA VAL A 60 7.67 4.28 -5.92
C VAL A 60 7.51 5.41 -4.92
N TRP A 61 7.04 5.10 -3.72
CA TRP A 61 6.67 6.13 -2.75
C TRP A 61 7.88 6.89 -2.22
N SER A 62 8.96 6.19 -1.89
CA SER A 62 10.20 6.83 -1.40
C SER A 62 10.88 7.68 -2.46
N LYS A 63 10.59 7.43 -3.73
CA LYS A 63 11.14 8.19 -4.86
C LYS A 63 10.20 9.27 -5.35
N HIS A 64 9.07 9.46 -4.66
CA HIS A 64 8.06 10.48 -4.99
C HIS A 64 7.48 10.36 -6.39
N HIS A 65 7.37 9.14 -6.90
CA HIS A 65 6.68 8.91 -8.17
C HIS A 65 5.17 9.10 -7.99
N PRO A 66 4.45 9.46 -9.06
CA PRO A 66 2.99 9.65 -8.96
C PRO A 66 2.27 8.38 -8.50
N ALA A 67 1.12 8.57 -7.84
CA ALA A 67 0.32 7.47 -7.31
C ALA A 67 -0.12 6.46 -8.38
N ASN A 68 -0.37 6.93 -9.61
CA ASN A 68 -0.79 6.05 -10.71
C ASN A 68 0.28 5.01 -11.06
N VAL A 69 1.56 5.32 -10.84
CA VAL A 69 2.65 4.34 -11.03
C VAL A 69 2.45 3.18 -10.07
N GLY A 70 2.15 3.46 -8.80
CA GLY A 70 1.87 2.43 -7.81
C GLY A 70 0.67 1.58 -8.16
N ILE A 71 -0.38 2.19 -8.68
CA ILE A 71 -1.59 1.48 -9.11
C ILE A 71 -1.27 0.51 -10.26
N ILE A 72 -0.51 0.97 -11.25
CA ILE A 72 -0.14 0.15 -12.40
C ILE A 72 0.70 -1.05 -11.95
N LEU A 73 1.68 -0.82 -11.09
CA LEU A 73 2.52 -1.90 -10.58
C LEU A 73 1.71 -2.91 -9.77
N ARG A 74 0.81 -2.44 -8.90
CA ARG A 74 -0.06 -3.33 -8.14
C ARG A 74 -0.93 -4.18 -9.05
N ARG A 75 -1.46 -3.59 -10.10
CA ARG A 75 -2.28 -4.29 -11.07
C ARG A 75 -1.50 -5.39 -11.79
N GLU A 76 -0.26 -5.10 -12.20
CA GLU A 76 0.59 -6.09 -12.83
C GLU A 76 0.98 -7.20 -11.86
N TYR A 77 1.18 -6.87 -10.59
CA TYR A 77 1.44 -7.84 -9.55
C TYR A 77 0.26 -8.80 -9.38
N GLU A 78 -0.95 -8.26 -9.31
CA GLU A 78 -2.15 -9.07 -9.15
C GLU A 78 -2.44 -9.95 -10.38
N ARG A 79 -1.98 -9.53 -11.55
CA ARG A 79 -2.09 -10.32 -12.77
C ARG A 79 -1.01 -11.40 -12.90
N GLY A 80 -0.10 -11.47 -11.92
CA GLY A 80 0.97 -12.45 -11.92
C GLY A 80 2.15 -12.13 -12.81
N ARG A 81 2.27 -10.89 -13.28
CA ARG A 81 3.39 -10.46 -14.13
C ARG A 81 4.61 -10.02 -13.33
N ILE A 82 4.41 -9.69 -12.07
CA ILE A 82 5.48 -9.34 -11.14
C ILE A 82 5.52 -10.40 -10.07
N ARG A 83 6.54 -11.24 -10.08
CA ARG A 83 6.71 -12.33 -9.11
C ARG A 83 7.95 -12.13 -8.25
N THR A 84 8.90 -11.35 -8.74
CA THR A 84 10.16 -11.09 -8.06
C THR A 84 10.45 -9.60 -8.04
N GLU A 85 11.36 -9.20 -7.16
CA GLU A 85 11.76 -7.81 -7.08
C GLU A 85 12.38 -7.32 -8.39
N CYS A 86 13.15 -8.16 -9.06
CA CYS A 86 13.74 -7.83 -10.37
C CYS A 86 12.68 -7.53 -11.42
N GLU A 87 11.62 -8.34 -11.45
CA GLU A 87 10.51 -8.10 -12.37
C GLU A 87 9.78 -6.80 -12.05
N CYS A 88 9.66 -6.48 -10.77
CA CYS A 88 9.08 -5.21 -10.34
C CYS A 88 9.89 -4.03 -10.87
N GLU A 89 11.20 -4.09 -10.77
CA GLU A 89 12.07 -3.03 -11.30
C GLU A 89 11.95 -2.90 -12.81
N GLU A 90 11.85 -4.01 -13.52
CA GLU A 90 11.72 -4.00 -14.99
C GLU A 90 10.40 -3.34 -15.40
N VAL A 91 9.30 -3.72 -14.79
CA VAL A 91 7.99 -3.13 -15.07
C VAL A 91 8.00 -1.64 -14.72
N LEU A 92 8.62 -1.28 -13.60
CA LEU A 92 8.73 0.13 -13.20
C LEU A 92 9.47 0.94 -14.27
N ARG A 93 10.57 0.43 -14.80
CA ARG A 93 11.32 1.12 -15.86
C ARG A 93 10.47 1.33 -17.10
N ASP A 94 9.70 0.32 -17.47
CA ASP A 94 8.81 0.40 -18.61
C ASP A 94 7.71 1.45 -18.40
N VAL A 95 7.11 1.47 -17.22
CA VAL A 95 6.07 2.43 -16.88
C VAL A 95 6.62 3.86 -16.88
N LEU A 96 7.79 4.06 -16.29
CA LEU A 96 8.41 5.39 -16.24
C LEU A 96 8.85 5.85 -17.64
N SER A 97 9.29 4.94 -18.48
CA SER A 97 9.66 5.25 -19.84
C SER A 97 8.45 5.74 -20.64
N ASP A 98 7.30 5.09 -20.45
CA ASP A 98 6.06 5.51 -21.12
C ASP A 98 5.58 6.87 -20.61
N CYS A 99 5.78 7.17 -19.33
CA CYS A 99 5.39 8.46 -18.77
C CYS A 99 6.22 9.64 -19.29
N LYS A 100 7.41 9.37 -19.84
CA LYS A 100 8.29 10.41 -20.38
C LYS A 100 8.02 10.75 -21.83
N LYS A 101 7.14 10.03 -22.46
CA LYS A 101 6.74 10.32 -23.84
C LYS A 101 5.62 11.40 -23.89
#